data_38bdeb4b53ab30886682a47c7610e9b1
#
_entry.id   38bdeb4b53ab30886682a47c7610e9b1
#
_cell.length_a   1.000
_cell.length_b   1.000
_cell.length_c   1.000
_cell.angle_alpha   90.00
_cell.angle_beta   90.00
_cell.angle_gamma   90.00
#
_symmetry.space_group_name_H-M   'P 1'
#
loop_
_entity.id
_entity.type
_entity.pdbx_description
1 polymer ?
#
loop_
_entity_poly.entity_id
_entity_poly.type
_entity_poly.pdbx_seq_one_letter_code
_entity_poly.pdbx_strand_id
1 'polypeptide(L)'
;RDQPRSRGLGDVYKRQPAYQLLGVADLPQMRLYTNVFQKLGIGFAVVNNLDGYDEISLTDEFKVMTNRYETIYKPSELGFSLARQEELYGGNTPEEASKIFNNVLENKATKAQTDCVLINASFAIQAMEPAKPIEECVAIARESLESGKALNTLKKFVELNS
;
A
#
# COMPACT_ATOMS: atom_id res chain seq x y z
N ARG A 1 7.11 -33.49 -2.51
CA ARG A 1 5.88 -32.88 -3.03
C ARG A 1 5.72 -31.53 -2.32
N ASP A 2 6.62 -30.63 -2.63
CA ASP A 2 6.63 -29.31 -2.05
C ASP A 2 5.71 -28.43 -2.87
N GLN A 3 4.56 -28.12 -2.30
CA GLN A 3 3.77 -27.02 -2.81
C GLN A 3 4.40 -25.74 -2.30
N PRO A 4 4.88 -24.87 -3.17
CA PRO A 4 5.30 -23.55 -2.77
C PRO A 4 4.08 -22.82 -2.26
N ARG A 5 4.01 -22.61 -0.96
CA ARG A 5 3.03 -21.75 -0.34
C ARG A 5 3.64 -20.37 -0.28
N SER A 6 3.51 -19.65 -1.34
CA SER A 6 3.76 -18.22 -1.32
C SER A 6 2.75 -17.57 -0.39
N ARG A 7 3.24 -16.98 0.67
CA ARG A 7 2.49 -16.07 1.52
C ARG A 7 3.35 -14.85 1.75
N GLY A 8 2.85 -13.73 1.37
CA GLY A 8 3.56 -12.47 1.54
C GLY A 8 4.52 -12.21 0.41
N LEU A 9 5.76 -11.92 0.69
CA LEU A 9 6.81 -11.45 -0.24
C LEU A 9 6.89 -12.18 -1.58
N GLY A 10 5.85 -12.87 -1.86
CA GLY A 10 5.51 -13.45 -3.11
C GLY A 10 6.44 -14.54 -3.50
N ASP A 11 5.97 -15.23 -4.41
CA ASP A 11 6.67 -16.19 -5.20
C ASP A 11 7.72 -15.57 -6.07
N VAL A 12 8.51 -14.71 -5.55
CA VAL A 12 9.66 -14.26 -6.28
C VAL A 12 10.82 -15.20 -6.04
N TYR A 13 10.49 -16.45 -6.01
CA TYR A 13 11.44 -17.55 -5.89
C TYR A 13 12.56 -17.49 -6.94
N LYS A 14 12.31 -16.86 -8.08
CA LYS A 14 13.31 -16.73 -9.16
C LYS A 14 13.70 -15.29 -9.51
N ARG A 15 13.00 -14.29 -8.98
CA ARG A 15 13.32 -12.87 -9.18
C ARG A 15 12.94 -12.10 -7.94
N GLN A 16 13.91 -11.52 -7.27
CA GLN A 16 13.64 -10.52 -6.25
C GLN A 16 13.09 -9.26 -6.95
N PRO A 17 12.02 -8.64 -6.43
CA PRO A 17 11.58 -7.36 -6.95
C PRO A 17 12.66 -6.31 -6.72
N ALA A 18 12.77 -5.35 -7.64
CA ALA A 18 13.67 -4.21 -7.46
C ALA A 18 13.19 -3.29 -6.33
N TYR A 19 11.90 -3.28 -6.06
CA TYR A 19 11.24 -2.43 -5.08
C TYR A 19 10.17 -3.21 -4.33
N GLN A 20 9.99 -2.88 -3.04
CA GLN A 20 9.02 -3.53 -2.17
C GLN A 20 8.31 -2.51 -1.29
N LEU A 21 6.97 -2.51 -1.31
CA LEU A 21 6.16 -1.97 -0.22
C LEU A 21 5.73 -3.13 0.68
N LEU A 22 5.95 -3.01 1.98
CA LEU A 22 5.58 -4.03 2.95
C LEU A 22 4.93 -3.39 4.16
N GLY A 23 3.76 -3.88 4.53
CA GLY A 23 3.14 -3.57 5.80
C GLY A 23 3.49 -4.58 6.87
N VAL A 24 3.60 -4.11 8.10
CA VAL A 24 3.91 -4.94 9.27
C VAL A 24 3.06 -4.50 10.47
N ALA A 25 2.66 -5.46 11.29
CA ALA A 25 1.79 -5.20 12.44
C ALA A 25 2.52 -4.58 13.65
N ASP A 26 3.85 -4.68 13.71
CA ASP A 26 4.63 -4.16 14.84
C ASP A 26 6.01 -3.62 14.45
N LEU A 27 6.57 -2.79 15.32
CA LEU A 27 7.87 -2.15 15.11
C LEU A 27 9.07 -3.12 15.14
N PRO A 28 9.10 -4.20 15.93
CA PRO A 28 10.12 -5.24 15.84
C PRO A 28 10.20 -5.88 14.45
N GLN A 29 9.06 -6.22 13.85
CA GLN A 29 9.01 -6.75 12.48
C GLN A 29 9.48 -5.70 11.46
N MET A 30 9.09 -4.44 11.62
CA MET A 30 9.56 -3.35 10.78
C MET A 30 11.09 -3.30 10.72
N ARG A 31 11.76 -3.36 11.87
CA ARG A 31 13.23 -3.38 11.95
C ARG A 31 13.83 -4.60 11.28
N LEU A 32 13.22 -5.77 11.49
CA LEU A 32 13.69 -7.01 10.89
C LEU A 32 13.67 -6.93 9.36
N TYR A 33 12.53 -6.57 8.77
CA TYR A 33 12.38 -6.49 7.33
C TYR A 33 13.24 -5.39 6.71
N THR A 34 13.33 -4.23 7.35
CA THR A 34 14.22 -3.14 6.92
C THR A 34 15.67 -3.63 6.81
N ASN A 35 16.19 -4.34 7.83
CA ASN A 35 17.53 -4.89 7.81
C ASN A 35 17.72 -5.93 6.69
N VAL A 36 16.71 -6.76 6.45
CA VAL A 36 16.74 -7.75 5.35
C VAL A 36 16.79 -7.06 4.00
N PHE A 37 15.91 -6.08 3.75
CA PHE A 37 15.85 -5.36 2.48
C PHE A 37 17.12 -4.56 2.20
N GLN A 38 17.71 -3.94 3.23
CA GLN A 38 19.01 -3.26 3.10
C GLN A 38 20.12 -4.23 2.69
N LYS A 39 20.17 -5.42 3.30
CA LYS A 39 21.15 -6.45 2.95
C LYS A 39 20.94 -7.00 1.53
N LEU A 40 19.71 -7.07 1.07
CA LEU A 40 19.35 -7.51 -0.28
C LEU A 40 19.58 -6.43 -1.35
N GLY A 41 19.81 -5.17 -0.93
CA GLY A 41 20.04 -4.05 -1.84
C GLY A 41 18.82 -3.66 -2.67
N ILE A 42 17.60 -3.94 -2.19
CA ILE A 42 16.36 -3.55 -2.87
C ILE A 42 15.86 -2.19 -2.37
N GLY A 43 15.11 -1.49 -3.22
CA GLY A 43 14.36 -0.30 -2.81
C GLY A 43 13.13 -0.71 -2.00
N PHE A 44 12.86 -0.03 -0.89
CA PHE A 44 11.70 -0.40 -0.07
C PHE A 44 11.04 0.78 0.63
N ALA A 45 9.77 0.57 0.96
CA ALA A 45 9.05 1.25 2.02
C ALA A 45 8.41 0.18 2.93
N VAL A 46 8.73 0.19 4.22
CA VAL A 46 8.06 -0.62 5.23
C VAL A 46 7.15 0.30 6.03
N VAL A 47 5.88 -0.06 6.16
CA VAL A 47 4.86 0.75 6.81
C VAL A 47 4.23 0.02 7.99
N ASN A 48 3.85 0.77 9.00
CA ASN A 48 3.13 0.30 10.18
C ASN A 48 2.21 1.40 10.68
N ASN A 49 0.93 1.12 10.83
CA ASN A 49 0.02 2.03 11.54
C ASN A 49 0.19 1.80 13.05
N LEU A 50 0.29 2.87 13.83
CA LEU A 50 0.67 2.74 15.25
C LEU A 50 -0.42 2.08 16.12
N ASP A 51 -1.63 1.99 15.63
CA ASP A 51 -2.74 1.25 16.24
C ASP A 51 -2.80 -0.24 15.85
N GLY A 52 -1.78 -0.74 15.11
CA GLY A 52 -1.55 -2.17 14.88
C GLY A 52 -1.96 -2.71 13.50
N TYR A 53 -2.39 -1.85 12.57
CA TYR A 53 -2.60 -2.29 11.19
C TYR A 53 -1.27 -2.46 10.45
N ASP A 54 -1.21 -3.48 9.62
CA ASP A 54 -0.08 -3.77 8.71
C ASP A 54 -0.19 -3.04 7.37
N GLU A 55 -0.95 -1.95 7.33
CA GLU A 55 -1.08 -1.01 6.22
C GLU A 55 -1.36 0.38 6.78
N ILE A 56 -1.29 1.40 5.95
CA ILE A 56 -1.65 2.76 6.36
C ILE A 56 -3.18 2.88 6.30
N SER A 57 -3.82 2.73 7.46
CA SER A 57 -5.28 2.75 7.61
C SER A 57 -5.86 4.16 7.74
N LEU A 58 -5.02 5.15 8.05
CA LEU A 58 -5.43 6.52 8.40
C LEU A 58 -6.26 6.60 9.70
N THR A 59 -6.31 5.55 10.52
CA THR A 59 -7.02 5.55 11.80
C THR A 59 -6.19 6.16 12.93
N ASP A 60 -4.87 6.22 12.76
CA ASP A 60 -3.92 6.82 13.68
C ASP A 60 -2.69 7.34 12.93
N GLU A 61 -1.68 7.81 13.65
CA GLU A 61 -0.35 8.06 13.11
C GLU A 61 0.26 6.76 12.56
N PHE A 62 1.11 6.87 11.56
CA PHE A 62 1.77 5.73 10.97
C PHE A 62 3.26 5.97 10.76
N LYS A 63 4.03 4.91 10.86
CA LYS A 63 5.47 4.92 10.68
C LYS A 63 5.87 4.38 9.31
N VAL A 64 6.82 5.03 8.69
CA VAL A 64 7.41 4.59 7.41
C VAL A 64 8.92 4.52 7.56
N MET A 65 9.50 3.41 7.12
CA MET A 65 10.94 3.23 6.96
C MET A 65 11.28 2.93 5.51
N THR A 66 12.22 3.67 4.97
CA THR A 66 12.69 3.52 3.59
C THR A 66 14.22 3.33 3.57
N ASN A 67 14.81 3.19 2.39
CA ASN A 67 16.27 3.23 2.23
C ASN A 67 16.89 4.59 2.62
N ARG A 68 16.09 5.65 2.72
CA ARG A 68 16.56 7.04 2.89
C ARG A 68 16.21 7.66 4.22
N TYR A 69 15.07 7.28 4.81
CA TYR A 69 14.56 7.92 6.01
C TYR A 69 13.67 6.98 6.83
N GLU A 70 13.47 7.37 8.06
CA GLU A 70 12.50 6.82 9.00
C GLU A 70 11.69 7.99 9.56
N THR A 71 10.36 7.95 9.44
CA THR A 71 9.48 9.04 9.87
C THR A 71 8.15 8.49 10.37
N ILE A 72 7.59 9.16 11.37
CA ILE A 72 6.19 9.00 11.79
C ILE A 72 5.41 10.16 11.17
N TYR A 73 4.34 9.85 10.48
CA TYR A 73 3.45 10.81 9.84
C TYR A 73 2.12 10.89 10.57
N LYS A 74 1.58 12.09 10.64
CA LYS A 74 0.15 12.31 10.91
C LYS A 74 -0.58 12.37 9.58
N PRO A 75 -1.75 11.73 9.42
CA PRO A 75 -2.53 11.81 8.18
C PRO A 75 -2.73 13.24 7.69
N SER A 76 -2.96 14.18 8.59
CA SER A 76 -3.19 15.61 8.27
C SER A 76 -1.98 16.30 7.61
N GLU A 77 -0.76 15.85 7.88
CA GLU A 77 0.46 16.40 7.27
C GLU A 77 0.54 16.11 5.76
N LEU A 78 -0.16 15.06 5.33
CA LEU A 78 -0.24 14.65 3.93
C LEU A 78 -1.60 14.96 3.28
N GLY A 79 -2.40 15.80 3.94
CA GLY A 79 -3.70 16.24 3.42
C GLY A 79 -4.84 15.23 3.57
N PHE A 80 -4.67 14.19 4.41
CA PHE A 80 -5.70 13.21 4.70
C PHE A 80 -6.38 13.48 6.04
N SER A 81 -7.65 13.09 6.15
CA SER A 81 -8.38 13.12 7.41
C SER A 81 -8.19 11.78 8.13
N LEU A 82 -8.27 11.81 9.46
CA LEU A 82 -8.38 10.57 10.22
C LEU A 82 -9.68 9.84 9.83
N ALA A 83 -9.55 8.55 9.58
CA ALA A 83 -10.67 7.65 9.33
C ALA A 83 -11.07 6.94 10.63
N ARG A 84 -12.32 6.54 10.75
CA ARG A 84 -12.75 5.62 11.79
C ARG A 84 -12.67 4.19 11.27
N GLN A 85 -12.40 3.25 12.15
CA GLN A 85 -12.26 1.84 11.80
C GLN A 85 -13.47 1.30 11.02
N GLU A 86 -14.68 1.72 11.38
CA GLU A 86 -15.93 1.30 10.72
C GLU A 86 -16.02 1.79 9.27
N GLU A 87 -15.36 2.89 8.93
CA GLU A 87 -15.35 3.46 7.58
C GLU A 87 -14.47 2.66 6.61
N LEU A 88 -13.57 1.82 7.15
CA LEU A 88 -12.66 0.97 6.38
C LEU A 88 -13.11 -0.48 6.33
N TYR A 89 -14.33 -0.77 6.82
CA TYR A 89 -14.86 -2.12 6.81
C TYR A 89 -14.87 -2.74 5.40
N GLY A 90 -14.25 -3.91 5.29
CA GLY A 90 -13.99 -4.57 4.00
C GLY A 90 -15.06 -5.55 3.51
N GLY A 91 -16.19 -5.67 4.24
CA GLY A 91 -17.25 -6.63 3.95
C GLY A 91 -17.10 -7.96 4.70
N ASN A 92 -18.18 -8.73 4.77
CA ASN A 92 -18.22 -10.06 5.41
C ASN A 92 -18.01 -11.20 4.43
N THR A 93 -18.16 -10.93 3.12
CA THR A 93 -18.08 -11.95 2.06
C THR A 93 -17.12 -11.49 0.96
N PRO A 94 -16.56 -12.43 0.17
CA PRO A 94 -15.75 -12.09 -0.99
C PRO A 94 -16.48 -11.19 -1.99
N GLU A 95 -17.78 -11.35 -2.14
CA GLU A 95 -18.62 -10.56 -3.05
C GLU A 95 -18.72 -9.10 -2.57
N GLU A 96 -18.91 -8.90 -1.26
CA GLU A 96 -18.93 -7.56 -0.66
C GLU A 96 -17.55 -6.89 -0.80
N ALA A 97 -16.48 -7.60 -0.50
CA ALA A 97 -15.12 -7.10 -0.66
C ALA A 97 -14.81 -6.74 -2.12
N SER A 98 -15.20 -7.59 -3.07
CA SER A 98 -15.07 -7.33 -4.50
C SER A 98 -15.83 -6.08 -4.94
N LYS A 99 -17.03 -5.88 -4.39
CA LYS A 99 -17.82 -4.67 -4.68
C LYS A 99 -17.14 -3.41 -4.15
N ILE A 100 -16.59 -3.44 -2.93
CA ILE A 100 -15.85 -2.32 -2.35
C ILE A 100 -14.62 -2.02 -3.22
N PHE A 101 -13.84 -3.04 -3.56
CA PHE A 101 -12.67 -2.92 -4.44
C PHE A 101 -13.01 -2.27 -5.79
N ASN A 102 -14.06 -2.75 -6.46
CA ASN A 102 -14.51 -2.17 -7.72
C ASN A 102 -14.99 -0.73 -7.56
N ASN A 103 -15.72 -0.43 -6.47
CA ASN A 103 -16.16 0.94 -6.20
C ASN A 103 -14.98 1.91 -6.04
N VAL A 104 -13.88 1.50 -5.41
CA VAL A 104 -12.67 2.33 -5.33
C VAL A 104 -12.14 2.64 -6.73
N LEU A 105 -11.95 1.62 -7.56
CA LEU A 105 -11.42 1.79 -8.92
C LEU A 105 -12.35 2.56 -9.86
N GLU A 106 -13.66 2.53 -9.59
CA GLU A 106 -14.68 3.25 -10.36
C GLU A 106 -14.99 4.65 -9.81
N ASN A 107 -14.24 5.12 -8.81
CA ASN A 107 -14.46 6.41 -8.13
C ASN A 107 -15.85 6.53 -7.48
N LYS A 108 -16.38 5.42 -6.95
CA LYS A 108 -17.69 5.32 -6.27
C LYS A 108 -17.58 4.97 -4.79
N ALA A 109 -16.35 4.80 -4.27
CA ALA A 109 -16.10 4.46 -2.88
C ALA A 109 -16.28 5.67 -1.95
N THR A 110 -16.29 5.40 -0.66
CA THR A 110 -16.28 6.46 0.35
C THR A 110 -14.94 7.20 0.34
N LYS A 111 -14.92 8.41 0.90
CA LYS A 111 -13.68 9.18 1.03
C LYS A 111 -12.62 8.41 1.82
N ALA A 112 -12.99 7.79 2.94
CA ALA A 112 -12.06 7.03 3.78
C ALA A 112 -11.43 5.86 3.01
N GLN A 113 -12.23 5.06 2.29
CA GLN A 113 -11.73 3.95 1.47
C GLN A 113 -10.79 4.44 0.36
N THR A 114 -11.16 5.52 -0.31
CA THR A 114 -10.34 6.13 -1.36
C THR A 114 -9.02 6.66 -0.81
N ASP A 115 -9.06 7.43 0.28
CA ASP A 115 -7.89 8.03 0.91
C ASP A 115 -6.91 6.94 1.41
N CYS A 116 -7.42 5.85 2.00
CA CYS A 116 -6.61 4.72 2.45
C CYS A 116 -5.85 4.06 1.28
N VAL A 117 -6.52 3.84 0.15
CA VAL A 117 -5.87 3.28 -1.05
C VAL A 117 -4.84 4.26 -1.63
N LEU A 118 -5.17 5.55 -1.69
CA LEU A 118 -4.26 6.57 -2.23
C LEU A 118 -2.98 6.68 -1.43
N ILE A 119 -3.04 6.72 -0.10
CA ILE A 119 -1.83 6.87 0.71
C ILE A 119 -0.91 5.65 0.60
N ASN A 120 -1.45 4.44 0.61
CA ASN A 120 -0.65 3.23 0.42
C ASN A 120 -0.02 3.18 -0.99
N ALA A 121 -0.77 3.51 -2.03
CA ALA A 121 -0.25 3.63 -3.40
C ALA A 121 0.85 4.69 -3.51
N SER A 122 0.75 5.78 -2.78
CA SER A 122 1.75 6.86 -2.79
C SER A 122 3.10 6.40 -2.26
N PHE A 123 3.13 5.64 -1.17
CA PHE A 123 4.38 5.07 -0.66
C PHE A 123 4.93 3.95 -1.55
N ALA A 124 4.08 3.22 -2.28
CA ALA A 124 4.54 2.29 -3.30
C ALA A 124 5.23 3.02 -4.47
N ILE A 125 4.67 4.15 -4.93
CA ILE A 125 5.29 5.00 -5.95
C ILE A 125 6.62 5.56 -5.44
N GLN A 126 6.67 6.08 -4.21
CA GLN A 126 7.88 6.63 -3.63
C GLN A 126 8.98 5.56 -3.44
N ALA A 127 8.62 4.32 -3.13
CA ALA A 127 9.59 3.22 -3.07
C ALA A 127 10.31 3.00 -4.41
N MET A 128 9.60 3.20 -5.53
CA MET A 128 10.17 3.10 -6.89
C MET A 128 10.92 4.38 -7.30
N GLU A 129 10.47 5.54 -6.82
CA GLU A 129 11.03 6.84 -7.14
C GLU A 129 11.45 7.60 -5.87
N PRO A 130 12.49 7.13 -5.16
CA PRO A 130 12.80 7.58 -3.79
C PRO A 130 13.28 9.04 -3.69
N ALA A 131 13.53 9.72 -4.81
CA ALA A 131 13.85 11.15 -4.85
C ALA A 131 12.60 12.04 -4.91
N LYS A 132 11.43 11.45 -5.19
CA LYS A 132 10.19 12.18 -5.38
C LYS A 132 9.56 12.52 -4.01
N PRO A 133 9.12 13.78 -3.79
CA PRO A 133 8.37 14.15 -2.59
C PRO A 133 7.10 13.31 -2.46
N ILE A 134 6.70 13.00 -1.23
CA ILE A 134 5.52 12.15 -1.01
C ILE A 134 4.24 12.83 -1.50
N GLU A 135 4.15 14.14 -1.42
CA GLU A 135 3.00 14.93 -1.89
C GLU A 135 2.81 14.78 -3.41
N GLU A 136 3.91 14.71 -4.16
CA GLU A 136 3.87 14.45 -5.60
C GLU A 136 3.42 13.01 -5.89
N CYS A 137 3.87 12.04 -5.08
CA CYS A 137 3.41 10.66 -5.19
C CYS A 137 1.90 10.54 -4.91
N VAL A 138 1.38 11.28 -3.93
CA VAL A 138 -0.07 11.38 -3.65
C VAL A 138 -0.82 11.92 -4.86
N ALA A 139 -0.30 12.98 -5.50
CA ALA A 139 -0.92 13.54 -6.70
C ALA A 139 -0.95 12.53 -7.87
N ILE A 140 0.14 11.79 -8.08
CA ILE A 140 0.23 10.74 -9.12
C ILE A 140 -0.76 9.60 -8.83
N ALA A 141 -0.84 9.13 -7.60
CA ALA A 141 -1.78 8.08 -7.20
C ALA A 141 -3.23 8.52 -7.45
N ARG A 142 -3.55 9.75 -7.03
CA ARG A 142 -4.88 10.36 -7.23
C ARG A 142 -5.22 10.49 -8.71
N GLU A 143 -4.33 11.03 -9.52
CA GLU A 143 -4.53 11.16 -10.97
C GLU A 143 -4.76 9.78 -11.62
N SER A 144 -4.00 8.77 -11.23
CA SER A 144 -4.15 7.41 -11.76
C SER A 144 -5.52 6.82 -11.44
N LEU A 145 -6.04 7.05 -10.23
CA LEU A 145 -7.35 6.57 -9.82
C LEU A 145 -8.47 7.35 -10.53
N GLU A 146 -8.46 8.68 -10.40
CA GLU A 146 -9.53 9.57 -10.89
C GLU A 146 -9.66 9.54 -12.42
N SER A 147 -8.56 9.41 -13.14
CA SER A 147 -8.57 9.30 -14.62
C SER A 147 -9.01 7.92 -15.14
N GLY A 148 -9.18 6.92 -14.24
CA GLY A 148 -9.51 5.54 -14.61
C GLY A 148 -8.32 4.72 -15.13
N LYS A 149 -7.09 5.23 -15.08
CA LYS A 149 -5.88 4.49 -15.47
C LYS A 149 -5.71 3.22 -14.63
N ALA A 150 -5.95 3.31 -13.32
CA ALA A 150 -5.89 2.16 -12.41
C ALA A 150 -6.89 1.07 -12.80
N LEU A 151 -8.15 1.44 -13.07
CA LEU A 151 -9.19 0.51 -13.54
C LEU A 151 -8.80 -0.15 -14.88
N ASN A 152 -8.28 0.64 -15.82
CA ASN A 152 -7.86 0.12 -17.11
C ASN A 152 -6.68 -0.86 -16.98
N THR A 153 -5.78 -0.62 -16.05
CA THR A 153 -4.67 -1.55 -15.74
C THR A 153 -5.19 -2.88 -15.23
N LEU A 154 -6.17 -2.87 -14.32
CA LEU A 154 -6.83 -4.09 -13.84
C LEU A 154 -7.50 -4.85 -14.98
N LYS A 155 -8.28 -4.18 -15.83
CA LYS A 155 -8.94 -4.80 -16.98
C LYS A 155 -7.95 -5.49 -17.90
N LYS A 156 -6.87 -4.79 -18.24
CA LYS A 156 -5.79 -5.35 -19.07
C LYS A 156 -5.11 -6.55 -18.41
N PHE A 157 -4.89 -6.50 -17.09
CA PHE A 157 -4.34 -7.63 -16.35
C PHE A 157 -5.25 -8.86 -16.42
N VAL A 158 -6.55 -8.68 -16.25
CA VAL A 158 -7.54 -9.76 -16.37
C VAL A 158 -7.54 -10.33 -17.78
N GLU A 159 -7.58 -9.51 -18.82
CA GLU A 159 -7.55 -9.94 -20.23
C GLU A 159 -6.30 -10.78 -20.57
N LEU A 160 -5.15 -10.44 -20.00
CA LEU A 160 -3.90 -11.16 -20.23
C LEU A 160 -3.81 -12.50 -19.51
N ASN A 161 -4.69 -12.77 -18.52
CA ASN A 161 -4.69 -13.96 -17.68
C ASN A 161 -5.98 -14.79 -17.83
N SER A 162 -6.86 -14.44 -18.77
CA SER A 162 -8.05 -15.18 -19.15
C SER A 162 -7.76 -16.02 -20.42
#